data_862321b63c1f6739aa9aba221f3918a3
#
_entry.id   862321b63c1f6739aa9aba221f3918a3
#
_cell.length_a   1.000
_cell.length_b   1.000
_cell.length_c   1.000
_cell.angle_alpha   90.00
_cell.angle_beta   90.00
_cell.angle_gamma   90.00
#
_symmetry.space_group_name_H-M   'P 1'
#
loop_
_entity.id
_entity.type
_entity.pdbx_description
1 polymer ?
#
loop_
_entity_poly.entity_id
_entity_poly.type
_entity_poly.pdbx_seq_one_letter_code
_entity_poly.pdbx_strand_id
1 'polypeptide(L)'
;MLIRRPSDIAPSEITPRGDYLRRREFLAGAASLGMIGLTATGTHAAPLQAAKSPLSTTGETVTSLKDITTYNNFYEFGTDKGDPAKNAHTLKTKPWKVKIDGLVGKPGDYDYDDLVKPVTLEERIYRMRCVEGWSMVIPWVGFPLAEVLKRVEPQGSAKFVAFETLVRPSEMPGQRGLFQALPWPYVEGLRLDEAMHPLTILAVGLYGETLPNQNGAPIRLVVPWKYGFKSIKSIVRIRLTDKEPPISWKVQNAREYGFYSNVNPQVDHPRWSQATERRIGEGGLLAKRRPTLPFNGYGDQVAGLYAGLDLKANY
;
A
#
# COMPACT_ATOMS: atom_id res chain seq x y z
N MET A 1 5.23 0.53 50.10
CA MET A 1 6.15 -0.40 49.43
C MET A 1 5.69 -0.51 47.97
N LEU A 2 6.35 0.22 47.05
CA LEU A 2 6.03 0.21 45.64
C LEU A 2 6.82 -0.94 44.98
N ILE A 3 6.12 -2.00 44.59
CA ILE A 3 6.70 -3.12 43.85
C ILE A 3 6.85 -2.66 42.39
N ARG A 4 8.07 -2.33 41.97
CA ARG A 4 8.41 -2.17 40.55
C ARG A 4 8.48 -3.58 39.92
N ARG A 5 7.63 -3.86 38.97
CA ARG A 5 7.81 -5.01 38.08
C ARG A 5 8.97 -4.72 37.10
N PRO A 6 9.88 -5.67 36.83
CA PRO A 6 10.89 -5.52 35.81
C PRO A 6 10.20 -5.34 34.43
N SER A 7 10.77 -4.52 33.56
CA SER A 7 10.29 -4.41 32.16
C SER A 7 10.64 -5.70 31.40
N ASP A 8 9.69 -6.29 30.71
CA ASP A 8 9.83 -7.53 29.94
C ASP A 8 10.69 -7.39 28.68
N ILE A 9 11.28 -6.22 28.43
CA ILE A 9 12.15 -5.92 27.28
C ILE A 9 13.46 -5.38 27.83
N ALA A 10 14.57 -6.03 27.46
CA ALA A 10 15.89 -5.56 27.85
C ALA A 10 16.16 -4.17 27.23
N PRO A 11 16.81 -3.23 27.96
CA PRO A 11 17.15 -1.90 27.43
C PRO A 11 17.96 -1.93 26.13
N SER A 12 18.69 -3.02 25.87
CA SER A 12 19.43 -3.26 24.61
C SER A 12 18.54 -3.55 23.39
N GLU A 13 17.26 -3.84 23.59
CA GLU A 13 16.30 -4.13 22.50
C GLU A 13 15.46 -2.90 22.10
N ILE A 14 15.60 -1.80 22.86
CA ILE A 14 14.95 -0.53 22.57
C ILE A 14 15.95 0.35 21.83
N THR A 15 15.80 0.55 20.55
CA THR A 15 16.62 1.50 19.79
C THR A 15 16.32 2.93 20.28
N PRO A 16 17.28 3.62 20.94
CA PRO A 16 17.07 4.98 21.42
C PRO A 16 16.76 5.92 20.25
N ARG A 17 15.87 6.88 20.47
CA ARG A 17 15.49 7.90 19.49
C ARG A 17 16.70 8.66 18.90
N GLY A 18 17.80 8.76 19.66
CA GLY A 18 19.06 9.35 19.22
C GLY A 18 19.77 8.53 18.14
N ASP A 19 19.68 7.19 18.17
CA ASP A 19 20.34 6.32 17.21
C ASP A 19 19.55 6.25 15.91
N TYR A 20 18.24 6.45 15.95
CA TYR A 20 17.40 6.65 14.75
C TYR A 20 17.77 7.93 13.99
N LEU A 21 18.11 9.01 14.71
CA LEU A 21 18.52 10.28 14.10
C LEU A 21 19.99 10.27 13.65
N ARG A 22 20.88 9.53 14.32
CA ARG A 22 22.31 9.39 13.97
C ARG A 22 22.58 8.52 12.75
N ARG A 23 21.68 7.62 12.37
CA ARG A 23 21.80 6.90 11.10
C ARG A 23 21.92 7.82 9.88
N ARG A 24 21.33 9.00 9.96
CA ARG A 24 21.40 10.01 8.90
C ARG A 24 22.80 10.65 8.81
N GLU A 25 23.51 10.80 9.94
CA GLU A 25 24.87 11.35 10.01
C GLU A 25 25.94 10.29 9.70
N PHE A 26 25.69 9.04 10.06
CA PHE A 26 26.62 7.94 9.80
C PHE A 26 26.75 7.61 8.31
N LEU A 27 25.68 7.76 7.53
CA LEU A 27 25.69 7.57 6.08
C LEU A 27 26.37 8.73 5.33
N ALA A 28 26.43 9.93 5.92
CA ALA A 28 27.15 11.07 5.35
C ALA A 28 28.68 10.97 5.54
N GLY A 29 29.13 10.25 6.57
CA GLY A 29 30.56 10.07 6.91
C GLY A 29 31.27 8.91 6.21
N ALA A 30 30.52 7.95 5.63
CA ALA A 30 31.07 6.76 5.01
C ALA A 30 31.44 6.92 3.52
N ALA A 31 31.27 8.10 2.93
CA ALA A 31 31.53 8.37 1.52
C ALA A 31 33.03 8.64 1.19
N SER A 32 33.94 8.53 2.15
CA SER A 32 35.37 8.94 1.95
C SER A 32 36.44 7.91 2.31
N LEU A 33 36.14 6.58 2.34
CA LEU A 33 37.22 5.59 2.47
C LEU A 33 36.94 4.31 1.67
N GLY A 34 37.64 4.18 0.52
CA GLY A 34 38.26 2.93 0.04
C GLY A 34 37.37 1.89 -0.60
N MET A 35 37.41 1.87 -1.93
CA MET A 35 37.17 0.67 -2.75
C MET A 35 38.00 -0.53 -2.25
N ILE A 36 37.34 -1.68 -2.04
CA ILE A 36 37.74 -3.03 -2.52
C ILE A 36 36.55 -3.97 -2.25
N GLY A 37 36.10 -4.59 -3.30
CA GLY A 37 35.16 -5.59 -3.65
C GLY A 37 34.57 -6.54 -2.61
N LEU A 38 33.27 -6.76 -2.76
CA LEU A 38 32.68 -8.08 -3.04
C LEU A 38 31.19 -7.87 -3.33
N THR A 39 30.75 -8.23 -4.50
CA THR A 39 29.39 -8.09 -4.99
C THR A 39 28.46 -9.10 -4.32
N ALA A 40 27.84 -8.71 -3.22
CA ALA A 40 26.57 -9.30 -2.81
C ALA A 40 25.46 -8.44 -3.42
N THR A 41 24.80 -8.92 -4.48
CA THR A 41 23.65 -8.25 -5.10
C THR A 41 22.40 -8.42 -4.24
N GLY A 42 22.41 -7.86 -3.04
CA GLY A 42 21.21 -7.54 -2.31
C GLY A 42 20.62 -6.26 -2.92
N THR A 43 19.37 -6.27 -3.33
CA THR A 43 18.65 -5.05 -3.73
C THR A 43 18.47 -4.18 -2.49
N HIS A 44 19.49 -3.34 -2.21
CA HIS A 44 19.39 -2.35 -1.14
C HIS A 44 18.34 -1.31 -1.55
N ALA A 45 17.40 -1.03 -0.64
CA ALA A 45 16.46 0.07 -0.80
C ALA A 45 17.25 1.38 -0.92
N ALA A 46 16.92 2.19 -1.94
CA ALA A 46 17.58 3.47 -2.16
C ALA A 46 16.84 4.59 -1.41
N PRO A 47 17.55 5.54 -0.79
CA PRO A 47 16.93 6.66 -0.11
C PRO A 47 16.15 7.55 -1.10
N LEU A 48 14.97 8.00 -0.68
CA LEU A 48 14.12 8.91 -1.43
C LEU A 48 14.03 10.26 -0.70
N GLN A 49 14.17 11.34 -1.46
CA GLN A 49 13.87 12.67 -0.92
C GLN A 49 12.36 12.91 -1.03
N ALA A 50 11.71 13.18 0.09
CA ALA A 50 10.27 13.42 0.15
C ALA A 50 9.96 14.59 1.09
N ALA A 51 9.03 15.45 0.69
CA ALA A 51 8.50 16.50 1.54
C ALA A 51 7.53 15.88 2.58
N LYS A 52 7.45 16.48 3.77
CA LYS A 52 6.41 16.10 4.75
C LYS A 52 5.06 16.60 4.27
N SER A 53 4.06 15.75 4.30
CA SER A 53 2.70 16.11 3.90
C SER A 53 1.82 16.48 5.10
N PRO A 54 1.01 17.55 5.02
CA PRO A 54 0.01 17.87 6.03
C PRO A 54 -1.15 16.86 6.06
N LEU A 55 -1.28 16.02 5.04
CA LEU A 55 -2.33 15.00 4.96
C LEU A 55 -1.98 13.69 5.68
N SER A 56 -0.87 13.68 6.42
CA SER A 56 -0.48 12.54 7.25
C SER A 56 -1.36 12.41 8.49
N THR A 57 -1.65 11.16 8.89
CA THR A 57 -2.22 10.86 10.21
C THR A 57 -1.22 11.29 11.29
N THR A 58 -1.70 12.02 12.29
CA THR A 58 -0.89 12.50 13.42
C THR A 58 -1.25 11.75 14.70
N GLY A 59 -0.31 11.68 15.64
CA GLY A 59 -0.55 11.16 17.00
C GLY A 59 -0.62 9.64 17.13
N GLU A 60 -0.42 8.87 16.06
CA GLU A 60 -0.35 7.42 16.12
C GLU A 60 1.09 6.90 15.94
N THR A 61 1.42 5.85 16.68
CA THR A 61 2.70 5.17 16.54
C THR A 61 2.78 4.46 15.19
N VAL A 62 3.83 4.73 14.44
CA VAL A 62 4.11 4.08 13.16
C VAL A 62 4.49 2.62 13.41
N THR A 63 3.91 1.69 12.66
CA THR A 63 4.21 0.25 12.72
C THR A 63 5.66 0.00 12.31
N SER A 64 6.37 -0.92 12.97
CA SER A 64 7.79 -1.16 12.71
C SER A 64 8.05 -1.56 11.25
N LEU A 65 9.22 -1.19 10.71
CA LEU A 65 9.63 -1.61 9.36
C LEU A 65 9.62 -3.14 9.24
N LYS A 66 10.07 -3.85 10.27
CA LYS A 66 10.04 -5.32 10.32
C LYS A 66 8.64 -5.85 10.11
N ASP A 67 7.65 -5.36 10.88
CA ASP A 67 6.28 -5.84 10.75
C ASP A 67 5.67 -5.52 9.38
N ILE A 68 5.90 -4.30 8.87
CA ILE A 68 5.40 -3.88 7.55
C ILE A 68 6.00 -4.73 6.43
N THR A 69 7.24 -5.15 6.53
CA THR A 69 7.94 -5.90 5.47
C THR A 69 7.81 -7.42 5.59
N THR A 70 7.33 -7.95 6.72
CA THR A 70 7.22 -9.40 6.95
C THR A 70 5.78 -9.89 7.14
N TYR A 71 4.80 -9.01 7.25
CA TYR A 71 3.39 -9.34 7.42
C TYR A 71 2.56 -8.74 6.28
N ASN A 72 2.47 -9.46 5.15
CA ASN A 72 1.92 -8.95 3.90
C ASN A 72 0.84 -9.87 3.33
N ASN A 73 -0.14 -9.26 2.63
CA ASN A 73 -1.01 -9.94 1.68
C ASN A 73 -0.55 -9.57 0.27
N PHE A 74 0.17 -10.46 -0.41
CA PHE A 74 0.57 -10.31 -1.80
C PHE A 74 0.55 -11.69 -2.44
N TYR A 75 -0.63 -12.09 -2.89
CA TYR A 75 -0.96 -13.46 -3.29
C TYR A 75 -0.14 -13.97 -4.47
N GLU A 76 0.38 -13.06 -5.28
CA GLU A 76 1.33 -13.36 -6.35
C GLU A 76 2.62 -14.04 -5.84
N PHE A 77 2.92 -13.87 -4.54
CA PHE A 77 4.10 -14.49 -3.89
C PHE A 77 3.74 -15.60 -2.89
N GLY A 78 2.46 -15.86 -2.66
CA GLY A 78 1.96 -16.88 -1.76
C GLY A 78 0.82 -16.38 -0.87
N THR A 79 0.18 -17.32 -0.17
CA THR A 79 -1.04 -17.05 0.61
C THR A 79 -0.79 -16.75 2.07
N ASP A 80 0.36 -17.18 2.62
CA ASP A 80 0.74 -16.89 3.99
C ASP A 80 1.33 -15.48 4.13
N LYS A 81 1.14 -14.85 5.30
CA LYS A 81 1.61 -13.47 5.56
C LYS A 81 3.12 -13.30 5.41
N GLY A 82 3.88 -14.35 5.64
CA GLY A 82 5.35 -14.35 5.51
C GLY A 82 5.86 -14.70 4.12
N ASP A 83 5.01 -15.23 3.22
CA ASP A 83 5.44 -15.68 1.89
C ASP A 83 5.96 -14.55 1.01
N PRO A 84 5.34 -13.36 0.96
CA PRO A 84 5.87 -12.27 0.16
C PRO A 84 7.30 -11.87 0.60
N ALA A 85 7.57 -11.82 1.89
CA ALA A 85 8.92 -11.51 2.40
C ALA A 85 9.96 -12.55 1.97
N LYS A 86 9.57 -13.84 1.89
CA LYS A 86 10.46 -14.93 1.47
C LYS A 86 10.67 -14.98 -0.05
N ASN A 87 9.62 -14.71 -0.82
CA ASN A 87 9.57 -15.04 -2.24
C ASN A 87 9.76 -13.81 -3.16
N ALA A 88 9.46 -12.58 -2.70
CA ALA A 88 9.44 -11.42 -3.58
C ALA A 88 10.84 -10.95 -4.06
N HIS A 89 11.93 -11.51 -3.51
CA HIS A 89 13.29 -11.24 -4.01
C HIS A 89 13.48 -11.62 -5.48
N THR A 90 12.63 -12.51 -6.01
CA THR A 90 12.66 -12.92 -7.42
C THR A 90 12.14 -11.86 -8.38
N LEU A 91 11.36 -10.87 -7.90
CA LEU A 91 10.77 -9.82 -8.74
C LEU A 91 11.82 -8.82 -9.22
N LYS A 92 11.94 -8.66 -10.54
CA LYS A 92 12.74 -7.63 -11.18
C LYS A 92 11.88 -6.39 -11.42
N THR A 93 12.23 -5.31 -10.75
CA THR A 93 11.51 -4.03 -10.81
C THR A 93 12.10 -3.02 -11.80
N LYS A 94 13.18 -3.39 -12.51
CA LYS A 94 13.82 -2.55 -13.54
C LYS A 94 14.19 -3.39 -14.76
N PRO A 95 13.88 -2.92 -16.00
CA PRO A 95 13.04 -1.76 -16.30
C PRO A 95 11.57 -2.00 -15.94
N TRP A 96 10.79 -0.93 -15.71
CA TRP A 96 9.37 -1.02 -15.40
C TRP A 96 8.57 0.00 -16.20
N LYS A 97 7.48 -0.48 -16.81
CA LYS A 97 6.55 0.34 -17.59
C LYS A 97 5.13 0.19 -17.07
N VAL A 98 4.38 1.27 -17.13
CA VAL A 98 2.95 1.29 -16.84
C VAL A 98 2.23 1.74 -18.11
N LYS A 99 1.41 0.85 -18.66
CA LYS A 99 0.54 1.20 -19.76
C LYS A 99 -0.63 2.03 -19.25
N ILE A 100 -0.88 3.19 -19.87
CA ILE A 100 -2.06 4.02 -19.59
C ILE A 100 -2.90 4.09 -20.86
N ASP A 101 -4.18 3.67 -20.77
CA ASP A 101 -5.07 3.61 -21.92
C ASP A 101 -6.54 3.83 -21.55
N GLY A 102 -7.45 3.57 -22.51
CA GLY A 102 -8.88 3.77 -22.37
C GLY A 102 -9.30 5.21 -22.69
N LEU A 103 -10.16 5.80 -21.86
CA LEU A 103 -10.73 7.12 -22.08
C LEU A 103 -9.77 8.25 -21.62
N VAL A 104 -8.62 8.34 -22.31
CA VAL A 104 -7.57 9.34 -22.09
C VAL A 104 -7.17 10.00 -23.40
N GLY A 105 -6.72 11.24 -23.34
CA GLY A 105 -6.19 11.99 -24.49
C GLY A 105 -4.78 11.58 -24.87
N LYS A 106 -3.97 11.10 -23.89
CA LYS A 106 -2.56 10.72 -24.07
C LYS A 106 -2.31 9.27 -23.64
N PRO A 107 -2.79 8.28 -24.40
CA PRO A 107 -2.47 6.89 -24.12
C PRO A 107 -1.00 6.58 -24.44
N GLY A 108 -0.40 5.61 -23.74
CA GLY A 108 0.98 5.19 -24.00
C GLY A 108 1.52 4.23 -22.95
N ASP A 109 2.76 3.80 -23.18
CA ASP A 109 3.57 3.05 -22.24
C ASP A 109 4.54 4.04 -21.57
N TYR A 110 4.31 4.33 -20.30
CA TYR A 110 5.11 5.26 -19.51
C TYR A 110 6.16 4.51 -18.72
N ASP A 111 7.42 4.87 -18.88
CA ASP A 111 8.48 4.35 -18.02
C ASP A 111 8.27 4.82 -16.57
N TYR A 112 8.70 4.02 -15.60
CA TYR A 112 8.61 4.37 -14.18
C TYR A 112 9.16 5.78 -13.90
N ASP A 113 10.29 6.10 -14.50
CA ASP A 113 10.95 7.39 -14.35
C ASP A 113 10.09 8.56 -14.88
N ASP A 114 9.35 8.34 -15.98
CA ASP A 114 8.46 9.36 -16.55
C ASP A 114 7.26 9.66 -15.65
N LEU A 115 6.86 8.68 -14.82
CA LEU A 115 5.81 8.89 -13.85
C LEU A 115 6.30 9.63 -12.60
N VAL A 116 7.54 9.33 -12.15
CA VAL A 116 8.06 9.78 -10.85
C VAL A 116 8.88 11.06 -10.91
N LYS A 117 9.72 11.24 -11.94
CA LYS A 117 10.58 12.44 -12.03
C LYS A 117 9.84 13.79 -12.08
N PRO A 118 8.66 13.91 -12.75
CA PRO A 118 7.95 15.17 -12.84
C PRO A 118 7.19 15.61 -11.59
N VAL A 119 7.16 14.80 -10.54
CA VAL A 119 6.34 15.03 -9.33
C VAL A 119 7.19 15.24 -8.09
N THR A 120 6.67 15.99 -7.14
CA THR A 120 7.26 16.08 -5.81
C THR A 120 6.81 14.88 -4.98
N LEU A 121 7.76 14.10 -4.48
CA LEU A 121 7.46 13.02 -3.57
C LEU A 121 7.11 13.58 -2.18
N GLU A 122 6.12 12.97 -1.55
CA GLU A 122 5.66 13.31 -0.21
C GLU A 122 5.71 12.09 0.72
N GLU A 123 6.11 12.32 1.97
CA GLU A 123 5.89 11.32 3.03
C GLU A 123 4.45 11.44 3.53
N ARG A 124 3.71 10.34 3.44
CA ARG A 124 2.32 10.20 3.85
C ARG A 124 2.19 9.11 4.90
N ILE A 125 2.03 9.49 6.15
CA ILE A 125 1.78 8.54 7.25
C ILE A 125 0.29 8.21 7.27
N TYR A 126 -0.07 7.01 6.82
CA TYR A 126 -1.46 6.60 6.67
C TYR A 126 -1.79 5.36 7.49
N ARG A 127 -3.02 5.33 8.04
CA ARG A 127 -3.62 4.08 8.51
C ARG A 127 -3.88 3.17 7.33
N MET A 128 -3.63 1.88 7.52
CA MET A 128 -4.02 0.81 6.61
C MET A 128 -4.87 -0.20 7.39
N ARG A 129 -6.03 -0.57 6.86
CA ARG A 129 -6.96 -1.52 7.45
C ARG A 129 -7.21 -2.68 6.49
N CYS A 130 -6.86 -3.87 6.91
CA CYS A 130 -7.17 -5.08 6.14
C CYS A 130 -8.58 -5.58 6.45
N VAL A 131 -9.29 -6.09 5.44
CA VAL A 131 -10.60 -6.74 5.61
C VAL A 131 -10.55 -7.89 6.64
N GLU A 132 -9.40 -8.52 6.84
CA GLU A 132 -9.16 -9.59 7.82
C GLU A 132 -9.11 -9.10 9.29
N GLY A 133 -9.43 -7.85 9.57
CA GLY A 133 -9.54 -7.34 10.95
C GLY A 133 -8.22 -6.97 11.61
N TRP A 134 -7.19 -6.63 10.86
CA TRP A 134 -5.93 -6.09 11.36
C TRP A 134 -5.55 -4.78 10.67
N SER A 135 -4.67 -4.00 11.28
CA SER A 135 -4.28 -2.67 10.78
C SER A 135 -2.82 -2.35 11.07
N MET A 136 -2.32 -1.37 10.33
CA MET A 136 -0.98 -0.78 10.48
C MET A 136 -1.07 0.74 10.34
N VAL A 137 -0.01 1.45 10.74
CA VAL A 137 0.26 2.85 10.39
C VAL A 137 1.55 2.87 9.60
N ILE A 138 1.51 3.30 8.35
CA ILE A 138 2.60 3.12 7.40
C ILE A 138 3.06 4.47 6.86
N PRO A 139 4.37 4.83 6.97
CA PRO A 139 4.94 6.04 6.40
C PRO A 139 5.31 5.79 4.93
N TRP A 140 4.33 5.95 4.05
CA TRP A 140 4.52 5.85 2.60
C TRP A 140 5.31 7.03 2.06
N VAL A 141 6.09 6.79 1.01
CA VAL A 141 6.62 7.83 0.13
C VAL A 141 5.96 7.69 -1.23
N GLY A 142 5.33 8.76 -1.70
CA GLY A 142 4.59 8.72 -2.95
C GLY A 142 4.11 10.10 -3.39
N PHE A 143 3.16 10.12 -4.30
CA PHE A 143 2.57 11.34 -4.86
C PHE A 143 1.10 11.09 -5.24
N PRO A 144 0.26 12.14 -5.32
CA PRO A 144 -1.15 11.97 -5.68
C PRO A 144 -1.32 11.30 -7.04
N LEU A 145 -2.19 10.28 -7.13
CA LEU A 145 -2.55 9.64 -8.40
C LEU A 145 -3.07 10.68 -9.41
N ALA A 146 -3.77 11.70 -8.93
CA ALA A 146 -4.27 12.82 -9.73
C ALA A 146 -3.20 13.48 -10.59
N GLU A 147 -1.92 13.50 -10.17
CA GLU A 147 -0.83 14.08 -10.96
C GLU A 147 -0.55 13.28 -12.24
N VAL A 148 -0.72 11.96 -12.21
CA VAL A 148 -0.64 11.13 -13.42
C VAL A 148 -1.90 11.31 -14.27
N LEU A 149 -3.07 11.22 -13.64
CA LEU A 149 -4.35 11.30 -14.37
C LEU A 149 -4.50 12.62 -15.13
N LYS A 150 -4.15 13.76 -14.51
CA LYS A 150 -4.18 15.07 -15.18
C LYS A 150 -3.28 15.12 -16.42
N ARG A 151 -2.10 14.50 -16.36
CA ARG A 151 -1.13 14.50 -17.48
C ARG A 151 -1.61 13.68 -18.69
N VAL A 152 -2.42 12.65 -18.45
CA VAL A 152 -2.94 11.80 -19.52
C VAL A 152 -4.30 12.25 -20.05
N GLU A 153 -4.83 13.37 -19.54
CA GLU A 153 -6.02 14.06 -20.03
C GLU A 153 -7.26 13.13 -20.07
N PRO A 154 -7.90 12.88 -18.93
CA PRO A 154 -9.13 12.07 -18.90
C PRO A 154 -10.21 12.67 -19.79
N GLN A 155 -10.84 11.84 -20.64
CA GLN A 155 -11.99 12.25 -21.45
C GLN A 155 -13.21 12.48 -20.56
N GLY A 156 -14.12 13.36 -20.94
CA GLY A 156 -15.31 13.72 -20.15
C GLY A 156 -16.27 12.56 -19.87
N SER A 157 -16.17 11.46 -20.63
CA SER A 157 -16.95 10.24 -20.42
C SER A 157 -16.33 9.27 -19.40
N ALA A 158 -15.07 9.48 -18.98
CA ALA A 158 -14.40 8.63 -18.01
C ALA A 158 -15.07 8.75 -16.63
N LYS A 159 -15.46 7.63 -16.03
CA LYS A 159 -16.11 7.53 -14.72
C LYS A 159 -15.32 6.70 -13.72
N PHE A 160 -14.48 5.81 -14.21
CA PHE A 160 -13.70 4.87 -13.38
C PHE A 160 -12.26 4.77 -13.87
N VAL A 161 -11.40 4.36 -12.95
CA VAL A 161 -10.00 4.02 -13.19
C VAL A 161 -9.79 2.57 -12.80
N ALA A 162 -9.37 1.74 -13.73
CA ALA A 162 -9.03 0.34 -13.54
C ALA A 162 -7.51 0.17 -13.49
N PHE A 163 -7.05 -0.80 -12.70
CA PHE A 163 -5.64 -1.10 -12.50
C PHE A 163 -5.38 -2.59 -12.67
N GLU A 164 -4.18 -2.94 -13.17
CA GLU A 164 -3.73 -4.33 -13.29
C GLU A 164 -2.33 -4.49 -12.69
N THR A 165 -2.16 -5.59 -11.94
CA THR A 165 -0.84 -6.04 -11.44
C THR A 165 -0.11 -6.84 -12.52
N LEU A 166 1.22 -6.85 -12.45
CA LEU A 166 2.10 -7.66 -13.30
C LEU A 166 1.71 -9.16 -13.25
N VAL A 167 1.62 -9.78 -14.42
CA VAL A 167 1.60 -11.25 -14.55
C VAL A 167 2.95 -11.72 -15.06
N ARG A 168 3.71 -12.34 -14.16
CA ARG A 168 5.04 -12.89 -14.48
C ARG A 168 5.32 -14.12 -13.62
N PRO A 169 4.75 -15.30 -13.95
CA PRO A 169 4.86 -16.50 -13.12
C PRO A 169 6.30 -16.97 -12.85
N SER A 170 7.26 -16.63 -13.73
CA SER A 170 8.67 -16.92 -13.50
C SER A 170 9.27 -16.20 -12.28
N GLU A 171 8.71 -15.04 -11.92
CA GLU A 171 9.16 -14.19 -10.81
C GLU A 171 8.15 -14.13 -9.65
N MET A 172 6.90 -14.51 -9.90
CA MET A 172 5.77 -14.45 -8.96
C MET A 172 5.19 -15.88 -8.77
N PRO A 173 5.75 -16.67 -7.84
CA PRO A 173 5.41 -18.08 -7.70
C PRO A 173 3.95 -18.36 -7.36
N GLY A 174 3.24 -17.44 -6.68
CA GLY A 174 1.81 -17.57 -6.39
C GLY A 174 0.92 -17.52 -7.63
N GLN A 175 1.46 -17.08 -8.79
CA GLN A 175 0.75 -17.11 -10.07
C GLN A 175 0.90 -18.45 -10.80
N ARG A 176 1.59 -19.44 -10.22
CA ARG A 176 1.81 -20.77 -10.80
C ARG A 176 0.79 -21.77 -10.29
N GLY A 177 0.62 -22.84 -11.07
CA GLY A 177 -0.16 -24.02 -10.65
C GLY A 177 -1.62 -23.99 -11.10
N LEU A 178 -2.30 -25.11 -10.86
CA LEU A 178 -3.70 -25.34 -11.25
C LEU A 178 -4.70 -24.77 -10.22
N PHE A 179 -4.28 -24.64 -8.97
CA PHE A 179 -5.11 -24.14 -7.86
C PHE A 179 -4.59 -22.77 -7.43
N GLN A 180 -5.08 -21.75 -8.11
CA GLN A 180 -4.70 -20.36 -7.83
C GLN A 180 -5.68 -19.74 -6.82
N ALA A 181 -5.16 -18.92 -5.90
CA ALA A 181 -5.99 -18.22 -4.92
C ALA A 181 -6.94 -17.21 -5.57
N LEU A 182 -6.52 -16.62 -6.69
CA LEU A 182 -7.25 -15.62 -7.48
C LEU A 182 -6.98 -15.81 -8.98
N PRO A 183 -7.90 -15.42 -9.86
CA PRO A 183 -7.60 -15.29 -11.29
C PRO A 183 -6.60 -14.14 -11.52
N TRP A 184 -5.60 -14.37 -12.38
CA TRP A 184 -4.59 -13.38 -12.74
C TRP A 184 -4.90 -12.71 -14.09
N PRO A 185 -4.57 -11.43 -14.28
CA PRO A 185 -3.92 -10.50 -13.34
C PRO A 185 -4.81 -10.16 -12.13
N TYR A 186 -4.20 -9.78 -11.01
CA TYR A 186 -4.93 -9.08 -9.96
C TYR A 186 -5.38 -7.73 -10.52
N VAL A 187 -6.66 -7.44 -10.40
CA VAL A 187 -7.28 -6.22 -10.92
C VAL A 187 -8.04 -5.48 -9.83
N GLU A 188 -8.01 -4.15 -9.91
CA GLU A 188 -8.71 -3.26 -9.01
C GLU A 188 -9.32 -2.07 -9.75
N GLY A 189 -10.26 -1.39 -9.10
CA GLY A 189 -10.92 -0.22 -9.65
C GLY A 189 -11.29 0.82 -8.60
N LEU A 190 -11.32 2.07 -9.04
CA LEU A 190 -11.82 3.22 -8.30
C LEU A 190 -12.79 4.00 -9.17
N ARG A 191 -13.72 4.73 -8.55
CA ARG A 191 -14.38 5.83 -9.24
C ARG A 191 -13.35 6.92 -9.56
N LEU A 192 -13.61 7.70 -10.60
CA LEU A 192 -12.67 8.76 -11.01
C LEU A 192 -12.49 9.82 -9.91
N ASP A 193 -13.54 10.20 -9.19
CA ASP A 193 -13.46 11.14 -8.07
C ASP A 193 -12.65 10.59 -6.88
N GLU A 194 -12.74 9.27 -6.59
CA GLU A 194 -11.88 8.60 -5.62
C GLU A 194 -10.41 8.59 -6.07
N ALA A 195 -10.16 8.33 -7.33
CA ALA A 195 -8.82 8.32 -7.93
C ALA A 195 -8.18 9.72 -7.97
N MET A 196 -9.00 10.76 -8.13
CA MET A 196 -8.57 12.17 -8.14
C MET A 196 -8.46 12.77 -6.75
N HIS A 197 -8.90 12.06 -5.70
CA HIS A 197 -8.88 12.58 -4.34
C HIS A 197 -7.43 12.74 -3.82
N PRO A 198 -7.09 13.84 -3.11
CA PRO A 198 -5.72 14.11 -2.64
C PRO A 198 -5.11 13.03 -1.74
N LEU A 199 -5.94 12.24 -1.04
CA LEU A 199 -5.47 11.12 -0.20
C LEU A 199 -5.13 9.87 -1.02
N THR A 200 -5.57 9.76 -2.28
CA THR A 200 -5.21 8.64 -3.16
C THR A 200 -3.84 8.87 -3.75
N ILE A 201 -2.87 8.02 -3.42
CA ILE A 201 -1.50 8.16 -3.89
C ILE A 201 -1.00 6.93 -4.65
N LEU A 202 -0.05 7.18 -5.54
CA LEU A 202 0.88 6.17 -6.02
C LEU A 202 2.10 6.18 -5.10
N ALA A 203 2.29 5.12 -4.33
CA ALA A 203 3.44 4.97 -3.46
C ALA A 203 4.59 4.28 -4.21
N VAL A 204 5.79 4.83 -4.05
CA VAL A 204 7.06 4.35 -4.63
C VAL A 204 8.09 4.03 -3.55
N GLY A 205 7.75 4.31 -2.30
CA GLY A 205 8.63 4.06 -1.16
C GLY A 205 7.86 3.96 0.16
N LEU A 206 8.59 3.59 1.19
CA LEU A 206 8.18 3.64 2.59
C LEU A 206 9.41 3.86 3.48
N TYR A 207 9.22 4.49 4.64
CA TYR A 207 10.31 4.84 5.55
C TYR A 207 11.45 5.63 4.91
N GLY A 208 11.15 6.49 3.92
CA GLY A 208 12.14 7.29 3.21
C GLY A 208 13.01 6.52 2.20
N GLU A 209 12.70 5.25 1.94
CA GLU A 209 13.43 4.38 1.00
C GLU A 209 12.50 3.85 -0.09
N THR A 210 13.06 3.36 -1.20
CA THR A 210 12.27 2.72 -2.27
C THR A 210 11.51 1.51 -1.74
N LEU A 211 10.34 1.23 -2.34
CA LEU A 211 9.49 0.11 -1.93
C LEU A 211 10.24 -1.22 -1.98
N PRO A 212 10.20 -2.01 -0.89
CA PRO A 212 10.55 -3.42 -0.94
C PRO A 212 9.58 -4.19 -1.85
N ASN A 213 10.07 -5.23 -2.52
CA ASN A 213 9.29 -6.02 -3.46
C ASN A 213 8.00 -6.56 -2.84
N GLN A 214 8.08 -7.12 -1.61
CA GLN A 214 6.93 -7.65 -0.88
C GLN A 214 5.88 -6.60 -0.51
N ASN A 215 6.23 -5.33 -0.56
CA ASN A 215 5.31 -4.22 -0.31
C ASN A 215 4.70 -3.63 -1.59
N GLY A 216 4.95 -4.24 -2.76
CA GLY A 216 4.32 -3.88 -4.03
C GLY A 216 5.18 -3.00 -4.94
N ALA A 217 6.52 -3.14 -4.87
CA ALA A 217 7.45 -2.43 -5.74
C ALA A 217 7.15 -2.65 -7.23
N PRO A 218 7.61 -1.73 -8.11
CA PRO A 218 8.21 -0.44 -7.81
C PRO A 218 7.17 0.66 -7.55
N ILE A 219 5.90 0.43 -7.88
CA ILE A 219 4.81 1.40 -7.76
C ILE A 219 3.50 0.69 -7.41
N ARG A 220 2.79 1.23 -6.43
CA ARG A 220 1.52 0.71 -5.95
C ARG A 220 0.54 1.81 -5.63
N LEU A 221 -0.75 1.45 -5.61
CA LEU A 221 -1.81 2.32 -5.12
C LEU A 221 -1.88 2.29 -3.58
N VAL A 222 -2.24 3.42 -2.97
CA VAL A 222 -2.65 3.52 -1.57
C VAL A 222 -3.89 4.38 -1.46
N VAL A 223 -4.96 3.81 -0.91
CA VAL A 223 -6.26 4.46 -0.66
C VAL A 223 -6.62 4.25 0.80
N PRO A 224 -6.28 5.18 1.71
CA PRO A 224 -6.24 4.91 3.15
C PRO A 224 -7.60 4.67 3.79
N TRP A 225 -8.70 5.12 3.20
CA TRP A 225 -10.06 4.95 3.75
C TRP A 225 -10.76 3.67 3.28
N LYS A 226 -10.14 2.92 2.35
CA LYS A 226 -10.64 1.64 1.84
C LYS A 226 -9.89 0.47 2.46
N TYR A 227 -10.49 -0.71 2.44
CA TYR A 227 -9.78 -1.91 2.82
C TYR A 227 -8.52 -2.14 1.98
N GLY A 228 -7.47 -2.65 2.61
CA GLY A 228 -6.13 -2.73 2.04
C GLY A 228 -6.00 -3.45 0.71
N PHE A 229 -6.92 -4.35 0.35
CA PHE A 229 -6.90 -5.04 -0.94
C PHE A 229 -7.20 -4.09 -2.13
N LYS A 230 -7.91 -2.98 -1.90
CA LYS A 230 -8.12 -1.92 -2.90
C LYS A 230 -6.82 -1.22 -3.32
N SER A 231 -5.79 -1.34 -2.53
CA SER A 231 -4.47 -0.74 -2.74
C SER A 231 -3.57 -1.70 -3.54
N ILE A 232 -3.89 -1.88 -4.82
CA ILE A 232 -3.22 -2.78 -5.77
C ILE A 232 -1.72 -2.52 -5.86
N LYS A 233 -0.92 -3.58 -6.03
CA LYS A 233 0.54 -3.62 -5.99
C LYS A 233 1.15 -3.87 -7.36
N SER A 234 2.42 -3.45 -7.56
CA SER A 234 3.20 -3.73 -8.77
C SER A 234 2.43 -3.46 -10.06
N ILE A 235 1.90 -2.22 -10.14
CA ILE A 235 1.00 -1.77 -11.21
C ILE A 235 1.73 -1.75 -12.55
N VAL A 236 1.13 -2.37 -13.57
CA VAL A 236 1.60 -2.34 -14.96
C VAL A 236 0.59 -1.74 -15.93
N ARG A 237 -0.64 -1.49 -15.47
CA ARG A 237 -1.66 -0.83 -16.30
C ARG A 237 -2.58 0.05 -15.46
N ILE A 238 -2.94 1.20 -16.02
CA ILE A 238 -3.97 2.12 -15.55
C ILE A 238 -4.89 2.39 -16.74
N ARG A 239 -6.19 2.10 -16.61
CA ARG A 239 -7.15 2.27 -17.71
C ARG A 239 -8.35 3.08 -17.23
N LEU A 240 -8.70 4.13 -17.98
CA LEU A 240 -9.91 4.89 -17.72
C LEU A 240 -11.09 4.34 -18.52
N THR A 241 -12.26 4.20 -17.86
CA THR A 241 -13.46 3.62 -18.46
C THR A 241 -14.72 4.36 -18.04
N ASP A 242 -15.80 4.21 -18.82
CA ASP A 242 -17.14 4.74 -18.52
C ASP A 242 -17.98 3.77 -17.68
N LYS A 243 -17.57 2.51 -17.58
CA LYS A 243 -18.25 1.45 -16.83
C LYS A 243 -17.42 0.98 -15.66
N GLU A 244 -18.09 0.54 -14.57
CA GLU A 244 -17.45 -0.07 -13.43
C GLU A 244 -16.58 -1.26 -13.86
N PRO A 245 -15.26 -1.23 -13.59
CA PRO A 245 -14.38 -2.33 -13.95
C PRO A 245 -14.53 -3.50 -12.96
N PRO A 246 -14.21 -4.73 -13.40
CA PRO A 246 -14.11 -5.85 -12.47
C PRO A 246 -12.99 -5.62 -11.45
N ILE A 247 -13.18 -6.13 -10.23
CA ILE A 247 -12.14 -6.21 -9.20
C ILE A 247 -11.98 -7.65 -8.73
N SER A 248 -10.76 -8.07 -8.47
CA SER A 248 -10.41 -9.49 -8.26
C SER A 248 -11.24 -10.16 -7.18
N TRP A 249 -11.39 -9.53 -6.01
CA TRP A 249 -12.14 -10.14 -4.91
C TRP A 249 -13.64 -10.21 -5.17
N LYS A 250 -14.24 -9.20 -5.83
CA LYS A 250 -15.67 -9.24 -6.23
C LYS A 250 -15.92 -10.32 -7.27
N VAL A 251 -15.00 -10.51 -8.22
CA VAL A 251 -15.07 -11.60 -9.21
C VAL A 251 -14.95 -12.95 -8.50
N GLN A 252 -14.06 -13.09 -7.50
CA GLN A 252 -13.87 -14.31 -6.75
C GLN A 252 -15.09 -14.66 -5.88
N ASN A 253 -15.65 -13.65 -5.17
CA ASN A 253 -16.83 -13.84 -4.33
C ASN A 253 -17.59 -12.53 -4.11
N ALA A 254 -18.56 -12.24 -4.98
CA ALA A 254 -19.38 -11.03 -4.91
C ALA A 254 -20.29 -10.94 -3.68
N ARG A 255 -20.46 -12.03 -2.92
CA ARG A 255 -21.23 -12.04 -1.66
C ARG A 255 -20.41 -11.54 -0.47
N GLU A 256 -19.08 -11.56 -0.58
CA GLU A 256 -18.16 -11.19 0.49
C GLU A 256 -17.48 -9.84 0.23
N TYR A 257 -17.36 -9.41 -1.04
CA TYR A 257 -16.57 -8.26 -1.44
C TYR A 257 -17.33 -7.36 -2.42
N GLY A 258 -17.47 -6.09 -2.05
CA GLY A 258 -18.08 -5.06 -2.88
C GLY A 258 -17.05 -4.25 -3.67
N PHE A 259 -17.53 -3.42 -4.59
CA PHE A 259 -16.67 -2.58 -5.43
C PHE A 259 -16.00 -1.45 -4.63
N TYR A 260 -16.78 -0.76 -3.80
CA TYR A 260 -16.25 0.40 -3.05
C TYR A 260 -15.28 -0.03 -1.96
N SER A 261 -15.63 -1.05 -1.20
CA SER A 261 -14.83 -1.60 -0.11
C SER A 261 -14.24 -0.54 0.83
N ASN A 262 -15.06 0.45 1.15
CA ASN A 262 -14.76 1.44 2.19
C ASN A 262 -14.72 0.76 3.55
N VAL A 263 -13.79 1.13 4.41
CA VAL A 263 -13.76 0.60 5.78
C VAL A 263 -15.03 1.00 6.50
N ASN A 264 -15.87 0.01 6.80
CA ASN A 264 -17.16 0.21 7.44
C ASN A 264 -17.35 -0.79 8.59
N PRO A 265 -17.28 -0.35 9.89
CA PRO A 265 -17.46 -1.23 11.04
C PRO A 265 -18.89 -1.75 11.20
N GLN A 266 -19.87 -1.21 10.45
CA GLN A 266 -21.27 -1.63 10.51
C GLN A 266 -21.65 -2.68 9.46
N VAL A 267 -20.71 -3.05 8.58
CA VAL A 267 -20.90 -4.09 7.57
C VAL A 267 -19.88 -5.18 7.83
N ASP A 268 -20.33 -6.25 8.47
CA ASP A 268 -19.47 -7.39 8.78
C ASP A 268 -19.13 -8.20 7.52
N HIS A 269 -17.95 -8.78 7.49
CA HIS A 269 -17.66 -9.85 6.54
C HIS A 269 -18.46 -11.10 6.93
N PRO A 270 -18.98 -11.90 5.99
CA PRO A 270 -19.81 -13.07 6.34
C PRO A 270 -19.17 -14.07 7.32
N ARG A 271 -17.83 -14.04 7.46
CA ARG A 271 -17.07 -14.97 8.30
C ARG A 271 -16.51 -14.34 9.59
N TRP A 272 -16.48 -13.02 9.72
CA TRP A 272 -15.97 -12.29 10.90
C TRP A 272 -16.51 -10.87 11.00
N SER A 273 -16.48 -10.32 12.21
CA SER A 273 -16.90 -8.94 12.45
C SER A 273 -15.84 -7.91 12.04
N GLN A 274 -16.32 -6.79 11.50
CA GLN A 274 -15.51 -5.62 11.16
C GLN A 274 -15.52 -4.54 12.26
N ALA A 275 -16.29 -4.74 13.34
CA ALA A 275 -16.44 -3.74 14.39
C ALA A 275 -15.13 -3.39 15.11
N THR A 276 -14.16 -4.31 15.14
CA THR A 276 -12.88 -4.11 15.80
C THR A 276 -11.70 -4.58 14.97
N GLU A 277 -10.50 -4.06 15.28
CA GLU A 277 -9.26 -4.40 14.60
C GLU A 277 -8.11 -4.66 15.58
N ARG A 278 -7.13 -5.45 15.13
CA ARG A 278 -5.86 -5.67 15.83
C ARG A 278 -4.76 -4.85 15.15
N ARG A 279 -4.10 -3.96 15.88
CA ARG A 279 -2.93 -3.23 15.36
C ARG A 279 -1.70 -4.15 15.39
N ILE A 280 -1.08 -4.35 14.23
CA ILE A 280 0.15 -5.15 14.11
C ILE A 280 1.30 -4.42 14.81
N GLY A 281 2.13 -5.18 15.54
CA GLY A 281 3.26 -4.64 16.30
C GLY A 281 2.91 -4.13 17.70
N GLU A 282 1.62 -4.10 18.08
CA GLU A 282 1.20 -3.72 19.42
C GLU A 282 0.80 -4.95 20.26
N GLY A 283 1.37 -5.08 21.47
CA GLY A 283 0.85 -5.95 22.55
C GLY A 283 1.08 -7.44 22.41
N GLY A 284 1.76 -7.96 21.40
CA GLY A 284 2.05 -9.39 21.25
C GLY A 284 0.79 -10.28 21.34
N LEU A 285 0.84 -11.38 22.11
CA LEU A 285 -0.29 -12.31 22.35
C LEU A 285 -1.46 -11.67 23.12
N LEU A 286 -1.21 -10.59 23.84
CA LEU A 286 -2.21 -9.86 24.66
C LEU A 286 -2.69 -8.57 23.94
N ALA A 287 -2.45 -8.43 22.65
CA ALA A 287 -2.85 -7.26 21.88
C ALA A 287 -4.36 -6.99 22.04
N LYS A 288 -4.72 -5.86 22.63
CA LYS A 288 -6.11 -5.42 22.74
C LYS A 288 -6.61 -5.01 21.36
N ARG A 289 -7.80 -5.51 20.99
CA ARG A 289 -8.50 -4.99 19.82
C ARG A 289 -8.99 -3.58 20.11
N ARG A 290 -8.99 -2.75 19.06
CA ARG A 290 -9.52 -1.39 19.10
C ARG A 290 -10.78 -1.29 18.21
N PRO A 291 -11.71 -0.34 18.46
CA PRO A 291 -12.81 -0.09 17.54
C PRO A 291 -12.28 0.27 16.15
N THR A 292 -12.90 -0.30 15.10
CA THR A 292 -12.66 0.12 13.72
C THR A 292 -13.35 1.47 13.45
N LEU A 293 -12.63 2.41 12.87
CA LEU A 293 -13.18 3.72 12.53
C LEU A 293 -13.84 3.67 11.12
N PRO A 294 -15.03 4.26 10.92
CA PRO A 294 -15.60 4.44 9.59
C PRO A 294 -14.60 5.15 8.67
N PHE A 295 -14.52 4.70 7.41
CA PHE A 295 -13.53 5.17 6.45
C PHE A 295 -12.11 5.14 7.00
N ASN A 296 -11.81 4.17 7.89
CA ASN A 296 -10.50 4.05 8.56
C ASN A 296 -10.07 5.35 9.29
N GLY A 297 -11.03 6.18 9.71
CA GLY A 297 -10.81 7.46 10.36
C GLY A 297 -10.53 8.64 9.42
N TYR A 298 -10.83 8.51 8.14
CA TYR A 298 -10.74 9.59 7.14
C TYR A 298 -12.10 10.16 6.74
N GLY A 299 -13.15 9.95 7.56
CA GLY A 299 -14.52 10.36 7.25
C GLY A 299 -14.66 11.84 6.91
N ASP A 300 -14.00 12.73 7.66
CA ASP A 300 -14.08 14.18 7.45
C ASP A 300 -13.59 14.60 6.05
N GLN A 301 -12.66 13.84 5.47
CA GLN A 301 -12.08 14.13 4.16
C GLN A 301 -12.82 13.48 3.00
N VAL A 302 -13.47 12.32 3.22
CA VAL A 302 -13.96 11.48 2.11
C VAL A 302 -15.44 11.16 2.15
N ALA A 303 -16.15 11.34 3.28
CA ALA A 303 -17.56 10.97 3.38
C ALA A 303 -18.44 11.71 2.36
N GLY A 304 -18.07 12.93 1.99
CA GLY A 304 -18.76 13.71 0.96
C GLY A 304 -18.79 13.05 -0.43
N LEU A 305 -17.79 12.22 -0.76
CA LEU A 305 -17.76 11.46 -2.03
C LEU A 305 -18.92 10.46 -2.15
N TYR A 306 -19.47 10.06 -1.02
CA TYR A 306 -20.50 9.03 -0.92
C TYR A 306 -21.87 9.57 -0.47
N ALA A 307 -22.06 10.89 -0.53
CA ALA A 307 -23.33 11.52 -0.18
C ALA A 307 -24.46 10.94 -1.03
N GLY A 308 -25.53 10.49 -0.36
CA GLY A 308 -26.68 9.85 -1.01
C GLY A 308 -26.50 8.37 -1.37
N LEU A 309 -25.32 7.77 -1.11
CA LEU A 309 -25.10 6.35 -1.32
C LEU A 309 -25.37 5.55 -0.04
N ASP A 310 -26.16 4.48 -0.13
CA ASP A 310 -26.30 3.53 0.97
C ASP A 310 -24.99 2.72 1.11
N LEU A 311 -24.22 3.02 2.16
CA LEU A 311 -22.92 2.39 2.41
C LEU A 311 -23.01 0.94 2.93
N LYS A 312 -24.21 0.44 3.24
CA LYS A 312 -24.43 -0.97 3.60
C LYS A 312 -24.69 -1.80 2.36
N ALA A 313 -25.42 -1.24 1.40
CA ALA A 313 -25.69 -1.89 0.12
C ALA A 313 -24.49 -1.76 -0.85
N ASN A 314 -23.71 -0.69 -0.71
CA ASN A 314 -22.57 -0.33 -1.57
C ASN A 314 -21.26 -0.36 -0.75
N TYR A 315 -20.83 -1.54 -0.34
CA TYR A 315 -19.58 -1.76 0.38
C TYR A 315 -18.46 -2.25 -0.52
#